data_6ea10de4fc6c8aedfad87731a52ad2f4
#
_entry.id   6ea10de4fc6c8aedfad87731a52ad2f4
#
_cell.length_a   1.000
_cell.length_b   1.000
_cell.length_c   1.000
_cell.angle_alpha   90.00
_cell.angle_beta   90.00
_cell.angle_gamma   90.00
#
_symmetry.space_group_name_H-M   'P 1'
#
loop_
_entity.id
_entity.type
_entity.pdbx_description
1 polymer ?
#
loop_
_entity_poly.entity_id
_entity_poly.type
_entity_poly.pdbx_seq_one_letter_code
_entity_poly.pdbx_strand_id
1 'polypeptide(L)'
;MFRRTLVFISVIFLSANLFAKEVIHITAHSAVLMNARNKKVVYSKNPHIKLAPASTTKIMTALVVLKKSGLDKKVTVSRCATCMPPSKVDIKKGEVYSTEDMLKALLLNSGNDASVALAESVAGTEKDFVSMMNDMARRLGCRNTNFKTSNGLPAKGQYSTAYDMALIVREAVKDKRLLDILSIKEAEITELNSGRRIKLRNHNKSLWKDTSYLILGKTGYTIRARQCFAGYINYDKSHNLIVVILKGKKLWPDLKELAEKGRKLF
;
A
#
# COMPACT_ATOMS: atom_id res chain seq x y z
N MET A 1 46.63 66.88 -25.31
CA MET A 1 45.17 66.69 -25.22
C MET A 1 44.88 65.16 -25.14
N PHE A 2 44.87 64.63 -23.91
CA PHE A 2 44.72 63.17 -23.66
C PHE A 2 43.25 62.88 -23.29
N ARG A 3 42.55 62.12 -24.15
CA ARG A 3 41.20 61.58 -23.87
C ARG A 3 41.33 60.35 -23.04
N ARG A 4 40.82 60.37 -21.78
CA ARG A 4 40.67 59.17 -20.92
C ARG A 4 39.36 58.50 -21.28
N THR A 5 39.42 57.27 -21.81
CA THR A 5 38.25 56.40 -22.02
C THR A 5 37.97 55.65 -20.73
N LEU A 6 36.80 55.94 -20.13
CA LEU A 6 36.29 55.16 -18.97
C LEU A 6 35.64 53.88 -19.49
N VAL A 7 36.15 52.73 -19.10
CA VAL A 7 35.55 51.44 -19.32
C VAL A 7 34.65 51.09 -18.12
N PHE A 8 33.33 51.08 -18.35
CA PHE A 8 32.38 50.57 -17.32
C PHE A 8 32.36 49.05 -17.39
N ILE A 9 32.84 48.37 -16.38
CA ILE A 9 32.68 46.94 -16.19
C ILE A 9 31.38 46.71 -15.42
N SER A 10 30.33 46.28 -16.18
CA SER A 10 29.07 45.81 -15.60
C SER A 10 29.27 44.44 -15.01
N VAL A 11 29.31 44.33 -13.68
CA VAL A 11 29.30 43.05 -12.95
C VAL A 11 27.85 42.55 -12.91
N ILE A 12 27.53 41.54 -13.73
CA ILE A 12 26.24 40.84 -13.68
C ILE A 12 26.31 39.88 -12.50
N PHE A 13 25.64 40.22 -11.40
CA PHE A 13 25.38 39.30 -10.30
C PHE A 13 24.35 38.24 -10.78
N LEU A 14 24.82 37.10 -11.18
CA LEU A 14 24.01 35.93 -11.42
C LEU A 14 23.61 35.37 -10.03
N SER A 15 22.45 35.76 -9.52
CA SER A 15 21.87 35.18 -8.31
C SER A 15 21.45 33.73 -8.61
N ALA A 16 22.36 32.78 -8.35
CA ALA A 16 22.02 31.39 -8.32
C ALA A 16 21.08 31.15 -7.12
N ASN A 17 19.76 31.08 -7.41
CA ASN A 17 18.81 30.56 -6.44
C ASN A 17 19.15 29.09 -6.17
N LEU A 18 20.00 28.81 -5.19
CA LEU A 18 20.16 27.51 -4.58
C LEU A 18 18.85 27.20 -3.85
N PHE A 19 17.91 26.56 -4.57
CA PHE A 19 16.83 25.86 -3.90
C PHE A 19 17.47 24.78 -3.03
N ALA A 20 17.67 25.05 -1.77
CA ALA A 20 18.10 24.06 -0.80
C ALA A 20 17.10 22.90 -0.87
N LYS A 21 17.53 21.74 -1.36
CA LYS A 21 16.72 20.54 -1.46
C LYS A 21 16.35 20.15 -0.03
N GLU A 22 15.11 20.47 0.36
CA GLU A 22 14.60 20.21 1.71
C GLU A 22 14.85 18.74 2.06
N VAL A 23 15.70 18.49 3.05
CA VAL A 23 16.09 17.14 3.46
C VAL A 23 14.94 16.52 4.23
N ILE A 24 14.35 15.46 3.68
CA ILE A 24 13.29 14.70 4.34
C ILE A 24 13.93 13.72 5.33
N HIS A 25 13.58 13.86 6.59
CA HIS A 25 14.04 12.98 7.65
C HIS A 25 12.99 11.94 8.02
N ILE A 26 13.00 10.79 7.34
CA ILE A 26 12.15 9.64 7.70
C ILE A 26 12.96 8.52 8.33
N THR A 27 12.33 7.82 9.28
CA THR A 27 12.92 6.67 10.00
C THR A 27 12.86 5.37 9.19
N ALA A 28 12.08 5.36 8.11
CA ALA A 28 11.94 4.22 7.22
C ALA A 28 13.29 3.85 6.59
N HIS A 29 13.54 2.54 6.48
CA HIS A 29 14.72 2.03 5.77
C HIS A 29 14.58 2.16 4.24
N SER A 30 13.36 1.98 3.75
CA SER A 30 13.04 2.15 2.32
C SER A 30 11.69 2.87 2.18
N ALA A 31 11.62 3.81 1.23
CA ALA A 31 10.38 4.50 0.91
C ALA A 31 10.35 4.96 -0.56
N VAL A 32 9.15 5.10 -1.09
CA VAL A 32 8.88 5.70 -2.41
C VAL A 32 7.66 6.60 -2.30
N LEU A 33 7.76 7.78 -2.93
CA LEU A 33 6.64 8.64 -3.27
C LEU A 33 6.61 8.77 -4.79
N MET A 34 5.51 8.36 -5.43
CA MET A 34 5.40 8.24 -6.89
C MET A 34 4.11 8.92 -7.37
N ASN A 35 4.20 9.68 -8.46
CA ASN A 35 3.01 10.23 -9.09
C ASN A 35 2.11 9.09 -9.63
N ALA A 36 0.85 9.08 -9.22
CA ALA A 36 -0.09 8.01 -9.54
C ALA A 36 -0.40 7.91 -11.05
N ARG A 37 -0.35 9.05 -11.78
CA ARG A 37 -0.65 9.10 -13.22
C ARG A 37 0.53 8.63 -14.08
N ASN A 38 1.69 9.28 -13.93
CA ASN A 38 2.80 9.15 -14.88
C ASN A 38 3.97 8.28 -14.38
N LYS A 39 3.87 7.67 -13.19
CA LYS A 39 4.92 6.85 -12.54
C LYS A 39 6.19 7.61 -12.14
N LYS A 40 6.24 8.95 -12.28
CA LYS A 40 7.42 9.72 -11.89
C LYS A 40 7.64 9.55 -10.38
N VAL A 41 8.81 9.06 -9.99
CA VAL A 41 9.24 9.02 -8.60
C VAL A 41 9.64 10.43 -8.18
N VAL A 42 8.94 10.99 -7.19
CA VAL A 42 9.16 12.35 -6.69
C VAL A 42 10.02 12.36 -5.42
N TYR A 43 10.04 11.25 -4.70
CA TYR A 43 10.96 10.99 -3.61
C TYR A 43 11.25 9.50 -3.51
N SER A 44 12.48 9.16 -3.16
CA SER A 44 12.84 7.78 -2.82
C SER A 44 13.98 7.72 -1.82
N LYS A 45 13.95 6.67 -1.00
CA LYS A 45 15.01 6.24 -0.09
C LYS A 45 15.16 4.73 -0.26
N ASN A 46 16.32 4.28 -0.73
CA ASN A 46 16.61 2.86 -0.95
C ASN A 46 15.46 2.10 -1.67
N PRO A 47 14.93 2.58 -2.82
CA PRO A 47 13.67 2.12 -3.40
C PRO A 47 13.69 0.65 -3.87
N HIS A 48 14.87 0.08 -4.15
CA HIS A 48 15.03 -1.25 -4.74
C HIS A 48 15.59 -2.31 -3.77
N ILE A 49 15.78 -1.97 -2.49
CA ILE A 49 16.21 -2.96 -1.49
C ILE A 49 15.09 -3.96 -1.23
N LYS A 50 15.42 -5.26 -1.29
CA LYS A 50 14.52 -6.37 -0.99
C LYS A 50 14.24 -6.43 0.51
N LEU A 51 12.99 -6.22 0.90
CA LEU A 51 12.52 -6.21 2.28
C LEU A 51 11.27 -7.08 2.42
N ALA A 52 10.97 -7.50 3.65
CA ALA A 52 9.70 -8.16 3.96
C ALA A 52 8.55 -7.13 3.88
N PRO A 53 7.52 -7.38 3.07
CA PRO A 53 6.41 -6.42 2.88
C PRO A 53 5.37 -6.48 4.01
N ALA A 54 5.36 -7.51 4.85
CA ALA A 54 4.31 -7.77 5.83
C ALA A 54 2.91 -7.70 5.19
N SER A 55 1.89 -7.26 5.94
CA SER A 55 0.51 -7.18 5.44
C SER A 55 0.25 -6.13 4.34
N THR A 56 1.25 -5.35 3.91
CA THR A 56 1.09 -4.55 2.68
C THR A 56 0.91 -5.45 1.45
N THR A 57 1.36 -6.72 1.51
CA THR A 57 1.08 -7.80 0.53
C THR A 57 -0.41 -7.91 0.20
N LYS A 58 -1.31 -7.64 1.16
CA LYS A 58 -2.75 -7.74 1.00
C LYS A 58 -3.35 -6.80 -0.05
N ILE A 59 -2.61 -5.75 -0.45
CA ILE A 59 -2.98 -4.94 -1.62
C ILE A 59 -2.90 -5.79 -2.90
N MET A 60 -1.84 -6.60 -3.07
CA MET A 60 -1.74 -7.52 -4.21
C MET A 60 -2.83 -8.59 -4.15
N THR A 61 -3.10 -9.11 -2.97
CA THR A 61 -4.20 -10.09 -2.77
C THR A 61 -5.54 -9.51 -3.20
N ALA A 62 -5.89 -8.32 -2.71
CA ALA A 62 -7.11 -7.62 -3.09
C ALA A 62 -7.16 -7.33 -4.61
N LEU A 63 -6.05 -6.90 -5.21
CA LEU A 63 -5.96 -6.65 -6.65
C LEU A 63 -6.26 -7.92 -7.47
N VAL A 64 -5.66 -9.06 -7.11
CA VAL A 64 -5.91 -10.33 -7.81
C VAL A 64 -7.36 -10.78 -7.63
N VAL A 65 -7.91 -10.70 -6.41
CA VAL A 65 -9.32 -11.02 -6.13
C VAL A 65 -10.25 -10.17 -6.97
N LEU A 66 -10.09 -8.85 -6.98
CA LEU A 66 -10.94 -7.92 -7.73
C LEU A 66 -10.86 -8.11 -9.25
N LYS A 67 -9.73 -8.61 -9.78
CA LYS A 67 -9.56 -8.95 -11.19
C LYS A 67 -10.17 -10.29 -11.57
N LYS A 68 -10.44 -11.19 -10.60
CA LYS A 68 -10.84 -12.58 -10.85
C LYS A 68 -12.22 -12.95 -10.31
N SER A 69 -12.80 -12.12 -9.42
CA SER A 69 -14.04 -12.41 -8.72
C SER A 69 -14.97 -11.20 -8.69
N GLY A 70 -16.29 -11.45 -8.74
CA GLY A 70 -17.31 -10.46 -8.40
C GLY A 70 -17.37 -10.25 -6.89
N LEU A 71 -17.88 -9.09 -6.45
CA LEU A 71 -18.02 -8.76 -5.03
C LEU A 71 -19.08 -9.59 -4.31
N ASP A 72 -20.07 -10.05 -5.02
CA ASP A 72 -21.20 -10.88 -4.57
C ASP A 72 -20.89 -12.38 -4.50
N LYS A 73 -19.78 -12.82 -5.12
CA LYS A 73 -19.39 -14.23 -5.10
C LYS A 73 -19.21 -14.72 -3.66
N LYS A 74 -19.78 -15.90 -3.37
CA LYS A 74 -19.69 -16.56 -2.07
C LYS A 74 -18.28 -17.13 -1.83
N VAL A 75 -17.75 -16.92 -0.64
CA VAL A 75 -16.47 -17.43 -0.13
C VAL A 75 -16.76 -18.34 1.04
N THR A 76 -16.52 -19.63 0.87
CA THR A 76 -16.64 -20.61 1.95
C THR A 76 -15.31 -20.74 2.70
N VAL A 77 -15.37 -20.66 4.01
CA VAL A 77 -14.19 -20.68 4.89
C VAL A 77 -13.70 -22.12 5.08
N SER A 78 -12.47 -22.39 4.68
CA SER A 78 -11.79 -23.68 4.88
C SER A 78 -11.23 -23.85 6.29
N ARG A 79 -10.83 -25.07 6.63
CA ARG A 79 -10.05 -25.33 7.84
C ARG A 79 -8.69 -24.61 7.81
N CYS A 80 -8.01 -24.57 6.65
CA CYS A 80 -6.73 -23.91 6.51
C CYS A 80 -6.82 -22.40 6.85
N ALA A 81 -7.85 -21.73 6.35
CA ALA A 81 -8.09 -20.33 6.66
C ALA A 81 -8.23 -20.07 8.17
N THR A 82 -8.98 -20.93 8.90
CA THR A 82 -9.19 -20.77 10.34
C THR A 82 -7.94 -20.97 11.19
N CYS A 83 -6.94 -21.71 10.68
CA CYS A 83 -5.68 -22.00 11.38
C CYS A 83 -4.64 -20.89 11.28
N MET A 84 -4.96 -19.77 10.61
CA MET A 84 -4.00 -18.67 10.46
C MET A 84 -3.69 -18.00 11.80
N PRO A 85 -2.41 -17.60 12.01
CA PRO A 85 -2.05 -16.82 13.21
C PRO A 85 -2.63 -15.40 13.13
N PRO A 86 -2.70 -14.66 14.25
CA PRO A 86 -3.09 -13.25 14.26
C PRO A 86 -2.23 -12.39 13.31
N SER A 87 -2.79 -11.34 12.70
CA SER A 87 -4.10 -10.72 12.80
C SER A 87 -5.17 -11.54 12.06
N LYS A 88 -6.37 -11.75 12.64
CA LYS A 88 -7.48 -12.45 11.99
C LYS A 88 -8.82 -11.89 12.48
N VAL A 89 -9.91 -12.26 11.84
CA VAL A 89 -11.28 -11.84 12.18
C VAL A 89 -12.09 -12.99 12.77
N ASP A 90 -11.45 -14.11 13.03
CA ASP A 90 -12.00 -15.30 13.69
C ASP A 90 -13.23 -15.89 12.96
N ILE A 91 -13.15 -15.94 11.61
CA ILE A 91 -14.11 -16.68 10.80
C ILE A 91 -13.98 -18.19 11.07
N LYS A 92 -15.10 -18.91 11.03
CA LYS A 92 -15.16 -20.33 11.37
C LYS A 92 -15.26 -21.21 10.12
N LYS A 93 -14.73 -22.43 10.19
CA LYS A 93 -14.84 -23.42 9.11
C LYS A 93 -16.30 -23.62 8.72
N GLY A 94 -16.56 -23.60 7.42
CA GLY A 94 -17.89 -23.78 6.82
C GLY A 94 -18.74 -22.53 6.75
N GLU A 95 -18.37 -21.44 7.44
CA GLU A 95 -19.04 -20.15 7.26
C GLU A 95 -18.89 -19.64 5.84
N VAL A 96 -19.90 -18.90 5.38
CA VAL A 96 -19.96 -18.36 4.02
C VAL A 96 -20.15 -16.84 4.09
N TYR A 97 -19.31 -16.11 3.37
CA TYR A 97 -19.35 -14.66 3.29
C TYR A 97 -19.37 -14.21 1.83
N SER A 98 -19.76 -12.95 1.57
CA SER A 98 -19.54 -12.35 0.26
C SER A 98 -18.04 -12.03 0.05
N THR A 99 -17.60 -12.01 -1.21
CA THR A 99 -16.24 -11.55 -1.54
C THR A 99 -15.99 -10.13 -1.03
N GLU A 100 -17.00 -9.25 -1.09
CA GLU A 100 -16.90 -7.89 -0.58
C GLU A 100 -16.60 -7.86 0.93
N ASP A 101 -17.33 -8.61 1.72
CA ASP A 101 -17.13 -8.67 3.17
C ASP A 101 -15.77 -9.27 3.52
N MET A 102 -15.33 -10.27 2.77
CA MET A 102 -14.00 -10.84 2.95
C MET A 102 -12.89 -9.86 2.56
N LEU A 103 -13.10 -9.00 1.55
CA LEU A 103 -12.17 -7.92 1.21
C LEU A 103 -12.15 -6.83 2.30
N LYS A 104 -13.29 -6.51 2.92
CA LYS A 104 -13.35 -5.63 4.11
C LYS A 104 -12.54 -6.24 5.26
N ALA A 105 -12.74 -7.52 5.57
CA ALA A 105 -11.98 -8.23 6.60
C ALA A 105 -10.46 -8.23 6.31
N LEU A 106 -10.08 -8.47 5.06
CA LEU A 106 -8.70 -8.45 4.59
C LEU A 106 -8.03 -7.08 4.78
N LEU A 107 -8.70 -6.01 4.37
CA LEU A 107 -8.10 -4.69 4.25
C LEU A 107 -8.22 -3.86 5.53
N LEU A 108 -9.35 -3.88 6.23
CA LEU A 108 -9.57 -3.11 7.45
C LEU A 108 -8.84 -3.76 8.64
N ASN A 109 -9.21 -5.01 8.96
CA ASN A 109 -8.65 -5.74 10.12
C ASN A 109 -7.35 -6.49 9.82
N SER A 110 -6.92 -6.49 8.55
CA SER A 110 -5.74 -7.26 8.15
C SER A 110 -5.90 -8.78 8.34
N GLY A 111 -7.13 -9.33 8.19
CA GLY A 111 -7.44 -10.73 8.41
C GLY A 111 -6.55 -11.68 7.62
N ASN A 112 -5.72 -12.49 8.31
CA ASN A 112 -4.91 -13.51 7.68
C ASN A 112 -5.78 -14.70 7.24
N ASP A 113 -6.81 -15.01 8.03
CA ASP A 113 -7.86 -15.96 7.74
C ASP A 113 -8.67 -15.56 6.50
N ALA A 114 -9.12 -14.30 6.43
CA ALA A 114 -9.79 -13.76 5.27
C ALA A 114 -8.92 -13.81 3.99
N SER A 115 -7.60 -13.58 4.15
CA SER A 115 -6.66 -13.66 3.02
C SER A 115 -6.60 -15.05 2.41
N VAL A 116 -6.50 -16.09 3.26
CA VAL A 116 -6.43 -17.49 2.79
C VAL A 116 -7.77 -17.91 2.21
N ALA A 117 -8.89 -17.59 2.86
CA ALA A 117 -10.22 -17.93 2.33
C ALA A 117 -10.49 -17.30 0.96
N LEU A 118 -10.10 -16.02 0.75
CA LEU A 118 -10.17 -15.38 -0.57
C LEU A 118 -9.26 -16.06 -1.59
N ALA A 119 -8.04 -16.40 -1.21
CA ALA A 119 -7.09 -17.06 -2.08
C ALA A 119 -7.63 -18.43 -2.58
N GLU A 120 -8.13 -19.23 -1.65
CA GLU A 120 -8.74 -20.53 -1.95
C GLU A 120 -10.00 -20.39 -2.81
N SER A 121 -10.85 -19.41 -2.53
CA SER A 121 -12.06 -19.15 -3.32
C SER A 121 -11.76 -18.79 -4.78
N VAL A 122 -10.62 -18.12 -5.05
CA VAL A 122 -10.24 -17.68 -6.40
C VAL A 122 -9.47 -18.74 -7.16
N ALA A 123 -8.56 -19.47 -6.48
CA ALA A 123 -7.59 -20.34 -7.14
C ALA A 123 -7.64 -21.81 -6.66
N GLY A 124 -8.54 -22.17 -5.75
CA GLY A 124 -8.63 -23.50 -5.17
C GLY A 124 -7.64 -23.73 -4.04
N THR A 125 -6.40 -23.23 -4.16
CA THR A 125 -5.38 -23.29 -3.11
C THR A 125 -4.66 -21.96 -2.92
N GLU A 126 -4.14 -21.68 -1.71
CA GLU A 126 -3.29 -20.50 -1.49
C GLU A 126 -2.02 -20.55 -2.35
N LYS A 127 -1.45 -21.73 -2.61
CA LYS A 127 -0.27 -21.93 -3.46
C LYS A 127 -0.52 -21.43 -4.89
N ASP A 128 -1.63 -21.84 -5.49
CA ASP A 128 -1.98 -21.44 -6.86
C ASP A 128 -2.31 -19.94 -6.91
N PHE A 129 -2.98 -19.43 -5.89
CA PHE A 129 -3.22 -18.00 -5.76
C PHE A 129 -1.92 -17.18 -5.67
N VAL A 130 -0.94 -17.63 -4.89
CA VAL A 130 0.38 -17.01 -4.81
C VAL A 130 1.10 -17.03 -6.16
N SER A 131 0.92 -18.09 -6.96
CA SER A 131 1.41 -18.10 -8.34
C SER A 131 0.79 -16.97 -9.16
N MET A 132 -0.54 -16.80 -9.07
CA MET A 132 -1.25 -15.68 -9.74
C MET A 132 -0.76 -14.30 -9.24
N MET A 133 -0.46 -14.14 -7.94
CA MET A 133 0.12 -12.90 -7.40
C MET A 133 1.49 -12.60 -8.03
N ASN A 134 2.35 -13.60 -8.16
CA ASN A 134 3.67 -13.43 -8.78
C ASN A 134 3.58 -13.16 -10.28
N ASP A 135 2.63 -13.79 -10.98
CA ASP A 135 2.35 -13.51 -12.38
C ASP A 135 1.87 -12.06 -12.57
N MET A 136 0.97 -11.60 -11.72
CA MET A 136 0.53 -10.21 -11.73
C MET A 136 1.70 -9.26 -11.46
N ALA A 137 2.54 -9.55 -10.47
CA ALA A 137 3.72 -8.74 -10.15
C ALA A 137 4.64 -8.61 -11.38
N ARG A 138 4.94 -9.72 -12.08
CA ARG A 138 5.74 -9.71 -13.31
C ARG A 138 5.12 -8.83 -14.40
N ARG A 139 3.82 -8.97 -14.64
CA ARG A 139 3.08 -8.14 -15.62
C ARG A 139 3.11 -6.65 -15.29
N LEU A 140 3.15 -6.28 -14.01
CA LEU A 140 3.28 -4.90 -13.56
C LEU A 140 4.70 -4.36 -13.64
N GLY A 141 5.70 -5.19 -13.99
CA GLY A 141 7.10 -4.82 -14.06
C GLY A 141 7.83 -4.87 -12.72
N CYS A 142 7.28 -5.58 -11.73
CA CYS A 142 7.93 -5.79 -10.43
C CYS A 142 9.06 -6.81 -10.56
N ARG A 143 10.30 -6.33 -10.68
CA ARG A 143 11.48 -7.17 -10.93
C ARG A 143 12.10 -7.76 -9.67
N ASN A 144 11.79 -7.17 -8.52
CA ASN A 144 12.37 -7.54 -7.23
C ASN A 144 11.27 -7.88 -6.20
N THR A 145 10.28 -8.66 -6.64
CA THR A 145 9.17 -9.12 -5.80
C THR A 145 8.99 -10.63 -5.96
N ASN A 146 8.79 -11.30 -4.84
CA ASN A 146 8.45 -12.71 -4.77
C ASN A 146 7.53 -12.95 -3.58
N PHE A 147 6.27 -13.20 -3.84
CA PHE A 147 5.29 -13.57 -2.83
C PHE A 147 5.37 -15.08 -2.55
N LYS A 148 5.14 -15.46 -1.30
CA LYS A 148 5.06 -16.84 -0.82
C LYS A 148 3.79 -17.12 -0.03
N THR A 149 3.11 -16.05 0.41
CA THR A 149 1.84 -16.11 1.13
C THR A 149 0.91 -15.02 0.62
N SER A 150 -0.39 -15.25 0.69
CA SER A 150 -1.42 -14.28 0.33
C SER A 150 -1.53 -13.13 1.34
N ASN A 151 -1.13 -13.36 2.60
CA ASN A 151 -1.31 -12.46 3.73
C ASN A 151 -0.08 -11.63 4.11
N GLY A 152 1.12 -12.00 3.60
CA GLY A 152 2.37 -11.32 3.90
C GLY A 152 3.06 -11.78 5.19
N LEU A 153 2.63 -12.87 5.80
CA LEU A 153 3.34 -13.50 6.91
C LEU A 153 4.76 -13.93 6.48
N PRO A 154 5.71 -13.98 7.40
CA PRO A 154 7.08 -14.38 7.09
C PRO A 154 7.16 -15.76 6.45
N ALA A 155 7.82 -15.83 5.28
CA ALA A 155 8.11 -17.08 4.58
C ALA A 155 9.49 -17.00 3.92
N LYS A 156 10.20 -18.13 3.84
CA LYS A 156 11.52 -18.20 3.19
C LYS A 156 11.41 -17.76 1.73
N GLY A 157 12.22 -16.79 1.34
CA GLY A 157 12.22 -16.25 -0.03
C GLY A 157 11.12 -15.24 -0.34
N GLN A 158 10.29 -14.81 0.65
CA GLN A 158 9.32 -13.73 0.46
C GLN A 158 9.97 -12.36 0.62
N TYR A 159 9.83 -11.52 -0.40
CA TYR A 159 10.33 -10.14 -0.40
C TYR A 159 9.60 -9.28 -1.43
N SER A 160 9.71 -7.98 -1.26
CA SER A 160 9.39 -6.97 -2.27
C SER A 160 10.31 -5.75 -2.08
N THR A 161 10.10 -4.70 -2.86
CA THR A 161 10.79 -3.42 -2.72
C THR A 161 9.77 -2.29 -2.60
N ALA A 162 10.17 -1.12 -2.10
CA ALA A 162 9.25 0.01 -2.04
C ALA A 162 8.82 0.45 -3.46
N TYR A 163 9.69 0.35 -4.44
CA TYR A 163 9.37 0.65 -5.83
C TYR A 163 8.35 -0.33 -6.42
N ASP A 164 8.57 -1.65 -6.26
CA ASP A 164 7.67 -2.66 -6.79
C ASP A 164 6.29 -2.58 -6.10
N MET A 165 6.28 -2.38 -4.77
CA MET A 165 5.02 -2.14 -4.05
C MET A 165 4.29 -0.89 -4.53
N ALA A 166 5.02 0.17 -4.93
CA ALA A 166 4.40 1.36 -5.52
C ALA A 166 3.75 1.06 -6.87
N LEU A 167 4.35 0.21 -7.71
CA LEU A 167 3.74 -0.24 -8.96
C LEU A 167 2.45 -1.03 -8.70
N ILE A 168 2.46 -1.91 -7.70
CA ILE A 168 1.30 -2.71 -7.30
C ILE A 168 0.16 -1.82 -6.79
N VAL A 169 0.46 -0.89 -5.87
CA VAL A 169 -0.54 0.06 -5.36
C VAL A 169 -1.10 0.91 -6.50
N ARG A 170 -0.25 1.41 -7.38
CA ARG A 170 -0.67 2.23 -8.52
C ARG A 170 -1.65 1.50 -9.44
N GLU A 171 -1.47 0.20 -9.68
CA GLU A 171 -2.45 -0.59 -10.43
C GLU A 171 -3.73 -0.80 -9.63
N ALA A 172 -3.59 -1.14 -8.35
CA ALA A 172 -4.70 -1.47 -7.48
C ALA A 172 -5.68 -0.29 -7.29
N VAL A 173 -5.17 0.94 -7.14
CA VAL A 173 -6.01 2.14 -6.94
C VAL A 173 -6.75 2.62 -8.20
N LYS A 174 -6.55 2.00 -9.35
CA LYS A 174 -7.39 2.23 -10.52
C LYS A 174 -8.77 1.60 -10.37
N ASP A 175 -8.90 0.62 -9.51
CA ASP A 175 -10.18 -0.01 -9.19
C ASP A 175 -10.86 0.77 -8.06
N LYS A 176 -11.98 1.43 -8.41
CA LYS A 176 -12.74 2.23 -7.45
C LYS A 176 -13.22 1.40 -6.26
N ARG A 177 -13.56 0.13 -6.46
CA ARG A 177 -14.02 -0.78 -5.39
C ARG A 177 -12.96 -0.92 -4.30
N LEU A 178 -11.66 -0.98 -4.68
CA LEU A 178 -10.57 -1.01 -3.70
C LEU A 178 -10.48 0.30 -2.89
N LEU A 179 -10.58 1.44 -3.57
CA LEU A 179 -10.54 2.74 -2.90
C LEU A 179 -11.71 2.92 -1.95
N ASP A 180 -12.90 2.50 -2.37
CA ASP A 180 -14.12 2.55 -1.55
C ASP A 180 -13.91 1.73 -0.26
N ILE A 181 -13.42 0.49 -0.36
CA ILE A 181 -13.14 -0.36 0.82
C ILE A 181 -12.05 0.25 1.70
N LEU A 182 -10.94 0.74 1.12
CA LEU A 182 -9.84 1.34 1.89
C LEU A 182 -10.25 2.62 2.64
N SER A 183 -11.31 3.30 2.19
CA SER A 183 -11.83 4.52 2.82
C SER A 183 -12.71 4.25 4.05
N ILE A 184 -13.20 3.03 4.22
CA ILE A 184 -14.07 2.65 5.32
C ILE A 184 -13.28 2.67 6.63
N LYS A 185 -13.79 3.42 7.60
CA LYS A 185 -13.23 3.49 8.97
C LYS A 185 -13.61 2.27 9.79
N GLU A 186 -14.88 1.95 9.82
CA GLU A 186 -15.47 0.81 10.54
C GLU A 186 -16.55 0.18 9.68
N ALA A 187 -16.69 -1.13 9.78
CA ALA A 187 -17.71 -1.90 9.06
C ALA A 187 -18.18 -3.07 9.91
N GLU A 188 -19.24 -3.69 9.49
CA GLU A 188 -19.68 -4.98 9.98
C GLU A 188 -19.82 -5.93 8.79
N ILE A 189 -19.34 -7.16 8.92
CA ILE A 189 -19.53 -8.21 7.93
C ILE A 189 -20.49 -9.26 8.48
N THR A 190 -21.25 -9.88 7.59
CA THR A 190 -22.31 -10.82 7.99
C THR A 190 -22.10 -12.17 7.35
N GLU A 191 -22.11 -13.22 8.16
CA GLU A 191 -22.14 -14.61 7.69
C GLU A 191 -23.50 -14.92 7.06
N LEU A 192 -23.50 -15.47 5.85
CA LEU A 192 -24.70 -15.53 5.00
C LEU A 192 -25.76 -16.57 5.43
N ASN A 193 -25.36 -17.60 6.19
CA ASN A 193 -26.29 -18.66 6.60
C ASN A 193 -26.84 -18.42 8.01
N SER A 194 -25.98 -18.06 8.96
CA SER A 194 -26.36 -17.88 10.39
C SER A 194 -26.69 -16.45 10.75
N GLY A 195 -26.31 -15.48 9.90
CA GLY A 195 -26.45 -14.06 10.22
C GLY A 195 -25.44 -13.56 11.29
N ARG A 196 -24.41 -14.34 11.63
CA ARG A 196 -23.36 -13.94 12.56
C ARG A 196 -22.65 -12.70 12.05
N ARG A 197 -22.50 -11.68 12.91
CA ARG A 197 -21.88 -10.41 12.56
C ARG A 197 -20.49 -10.28 13.18
N ILE A 198 -19.56 -9.67 12.46
CA ILE A 198 -18.20 -9.37 12.91
C ILE A 198 -17.93 -7.90 12.65
N LYS A 199 -17.61 -7.16 13.73
CA LYS A 199 -17.21 -5.76 13.63
C LYS A 199 -15.76 -5.64 13.17
N LEU A 200 -15.52 -4.74 12.23
CA LEU A 200 -14.20 -4.45 11.65
C LEU A 200 -13.82 -3.01 11.93
N ARG A 201 -12.52 -2.79 12.19
CA ARG A 201 -11.97 -1.45 12.34
C ARG A 201 -10.70 -1.30 11.52
N ASN A 202 -10.62 -0.25 10.71
CA ASN A 202 -9.48 -0.02 9.85
C ASN A 202 -8.23 0.36 10.67
N HIS A 203 -7.11 -0.33 10.44
CA HIS A 203 -5.85 -0.05 11.09
C HIS A 203 -5.13 1.20 10.55
N ASN A 204 -5.63 1.81 9.48
CA ASN A 204 -5.08 3.04 8.94
C ASN A 204 -5.51 4.26 9.78
N LYS A 205 -4.68 4.64 10.75
CA LYS A 205 -4.96 5.78 11.64
C LYS A 205 -5.10 7.13 10.93
N SER A 206 -4.64 7.24 9.66
CA SER A 206 -4.80 8.49 8.89
C SER A 206 -6.26 8.83 8.62
N LEU A 207 -7.14 7.83 8.57
CA LEU A 207 -8.58 8.03 8.34
C LEU A 207 -9.31 8.81 9.45
N TRP A 208 -8.73 8.85 10.65
CA TRP A 208 -9.28 9.57 11.80
C TRP A 208 -8.64 10.94 12.02
N LYS A 209 -7.72 11.35 11.15
CA LYS A 209 -7.10 12.67 11.23
C LYS A 209 -7.84 13.63 10.32
N ASP A 210 -8.08 14.82 10.84
CA ASP A 210 -8.54 15.93 10.01
C ASP A 210 -7.32 16.52 9.29
N THR A 211 -7.28 16.31 7.98
CA THR A 211 -6.22 16.80 7.10
C THR A 211 -6.83 17.24 5.77
N SER A 212 -6.18 18.18 5.10
CA SER A 212 -6.61 18.65 3.78
C SER A 212 -6.33 17.65 2.64
N TYR A 213 -5.96 16.42 2.97
CA TYR A 213 -5.72 15.33 2.03
C TYR A 213 -6.12 13.98 2.64
N LEU A 214 -6.50 13.04 1.79
CA LEU A 214 -6.92 11.71 2.20
C LEU A 214 -5.80 10.69 1.94
N ILE A 215 -5.46 9.89 2.96
CA ILE A 215 -4.49 8.80 2.80
C ILE A 215 -5.22 7.47 2.95
N LEU A 216 -5.31 6.73 1.86
CA LEU A 216 -5.89 5.39 1.79
C LEU A 216 -4.77 4.35 1.65
N GLY A 217 -4.85 3.24 2.36
CA GLY A 217 -3.82 2.22 2.21
C GLY A 217 -3.81 1.17 3.31
N LYS A 218 -2.85 0.28 3.19
CA LYS A 218 -2.68 -0.88 4.06
C LYS A 218 -1.44 -0.75 4.92
N THR A 219 -1.62 -0.89 6.22
CA THR A 219 -0.53 -1.05 7.20
C THR A 219 -0.01 -2.48 7.20
N GLY A 220 1.23 -2.66 7.62
CA GLY A 220 1.82 -3.97 7.85
C GLY A 220 2.83 -3.93 9.00
N TYR A 221 2.90 -5.03 9.76
CA TYR A 221 3.89 -5.20 10.80
C TYR A 221 4.25 -6.68 10.97
N THR A 222 5.50 -6.97 11.07
CA THR A 222 6.09 -8.18 11.68
C THR A 222 7.39 -7.77 12.34
N ILE A 223 7.92 -8.61 13.24
CA ILE A 223 9.21 -8.34 13.89
C ILE A 223 10.31 -8.09 12.86
N ARG A 224 10.35 -8.87 11.77
CA ARG A 224 11.34 -8.73 10.68
C ARG A 224 11.09 -7.51 9.79
N ALA A 225 9.83 -7.25 9.44
CA ALA A 225 9.46 -6.17 8.53
C ALA A 225 9.40 -4.80 9.21
N ARG A 226 9.25 -4.76 10.55
CA ARG A 226 8.93 -3.52 11.27
C ARG A 226 7.65 -2.90 10.72
N GLN A 227 7.46 -1.60 10.90
CA GLN A 227 6.27 -0.91 10.42
C GLN A 227 6.35 -0.67 8.90
N CYS A 228 5.29 -1.03 8.20
CA CYS A 228 5.15 -0.85 6.76
C CYS A 228 3.81 -0.17 6.43
N PHE A 229 3.80 0.55 5.33
CA PHE A 229 2.60 1.13 4.72
C PHE A 229 2.71 1.10 3.19
N ALA A 230 1.62 0.81 2.52
CA ALA A 230 1.51 0.95 1.08
C ALA A 230 0.13 1.53 0.76
N GLY A 231 0.09 2.64 0.02
CA GLY A 231 -1.17 3.34 -0.18
C GLY A 231 -1.10 4.51 -1.15
N TYR A 232 -2.17 5.28 -1.13
CA TYR A 232 -2.51 6.34 -2.04
C TYR A 232 -2.83 7.62 -1.25
N ILE A 233 -2.28 8.74 -1.69
CA ILE A 233 -2.57 10.06 -1.15
C ILE A 233 -3.35 10.83 -2.19
N ASN A 234 -4.55 11.26 -1.83
CA ASN A 234 -5.40 12.12 -2.64
C ASN A 234 -5.39 13.53 -2.05
N TYR A 235 -4.84 14.49 -2.78
CA TYR A 235 -4.86 15.90 -2.40
C TYR A 235 -6.07 16.60 -3.03
N ASP A 236 -6.38 16.27 -4.31
CA ASP A 236 -7.53 16.74 -5.06
C ASP A 236 -7.75 15.86 -6.32
N LYS A 237 -8.65 16.29 -7.21
CA LYS A 237 -8.97 15.55 -8.46
C LYS A 237 -7.77 15.32 -9.38
N SER A 238 -6.74 16.18 -9.31
CA SER A 238 -5.61 16.20 -10.24
C SER A 238 -4.30 15.70 -9.62
N HIS A 239 -4.15 15.86 -8.31
CA HIS A 239 -2.89 15.68 -7.59
C HIS A 239 -2.96 14.46 -6.67
N ASN A 240 -2.37 13.38 -7.13
CA ASN A 240 -2.43 12.09 -6.45
C ASN A 240 -1.07 11.39 -6.44
N LEU A 241 -0.68 10.87 -5.29
CA LEU A 241 0.58 10.17 -5.12
C LEU A 241 0.38 8.76 -4.55
N ILE A 242 1.26 7.87 -4.94
CA ILE A 242 1.44 6.56 -4.30
C ILE A 242 2.53 6.72 -3.25
N VAL A 243 2.30 6.23 -2.05
CA VAL A 243 3.26 6.24 -0.96
C VAL A 243 3.53 4.82 -0.46
N VAL A 244 4.80 4.46 -0.37
CA VAL A 244 5.23 3.19 0.22
C VAL A 244 6.31 3.45 1.25
N ILE A 245 6.15 2.84 2.43
CA ILE A 245 7.11 2.84 3.54
C ILE A 245 7.37 1.38 3.91
N LEU A 246 8.63 0.95 3.89
CA LEU A 246 9.06 -0.36 4.35
C LEU A 246 10.11 -0.23 5.45
N LYS A 247 9.98 -1.07 6.48
CA LYS A 247 10.89 -1.16 7.62
C LYS A 247 11.07 0.19 8.33
N GLY A 248 9.95 0.86 8.63
CA GLY A 248 9.90 2.10 9.41
C GLY A 248 9.97 1.86 10.92
N LYS A 249 10.47 2.85 11.65
CA LYS A 249 10.44 2.88 13.13
C LYS A 249 9.26 3.73 13.64
N LYS A 250 8.92 4.83 12.94
CA LYS A 250 7.87 5.78 13.29
C LYS A 250 6.94 6.02 12.10
N LEU A 251 6.08 5.03 11.80
CA LEU A 251 5.26 5.02 10.59
C LEU A 251 4.45 6.32 10.38
N TRP A 252 3.74 6.76 11.40
CA TRP A 252 2.80 7.88 11.23
C TRP A 252 3.51 9.22 11.05
N PRO A 253 4.59 9.55 11.78
CA PRO A 253 5.45 10.68 11.46
C PRO A 253 6.05 10.61 10.06
N ASP A 254 6.63 9.47 9.67
CA ASP A 254 7.22 9.29 8.35
C ASP A 254 6.18 9.50 7.23
N LEU A 255 4.96 8.98 7.42
CA LEU A 255 3.87 9.10 6.45
C LEU A 255 3.39 10.56 6.31
N LYS A 256 3.29 11.29 7.44
CA LYS A 256 2.96 12.71 7.44
C LYS A 256 4.03 13.52 6.69
N GLU A 257 5.30 13.30 7.00
CA GLU A 257 6.43 13.97 6.34
C GLU A 257 6.42 13.77 4.82
N LEU A 258 6.19 12.53 4.36
CA LEU A 258 6.09 12.24 2.94
C LEU A 258 4.85 12.88 2.29
N ALA A 259 3.73 12.92 2.99
CA ALA A 259 2.51 13.56 2.47
C ALA A 259 2.69 15.09 2.35
N GLU A 260 3.25 15.74 3.36
CA GLU A 260 3.52 17.19 3.32
C GLU A 260 4.54 17.54 2.23
N LYS A 261 5.57 16.72 2.05
CA LYS A 261 6.49 16.88 0.92
C LYS A 261 5.80 16.74 -0.42
N GLY A 262 4.93 15.73 -0.56
CA GLY A 262 4.15 15.53 -1.77
C GLY A 262 3.27 16.73 -2.11
N ARG A 263 2.65 17.35 -1.08
CA ARG A 263 1.82 18.55 -1.24
C ARG A 263 2.57 19.74 -1.81
N LYS A 264 3.82 19.93 -1.40
CA LYS A 264 4.68 21.03 -1.89
C LYS A 264 5.12 20.88 -3.37
N LEU A 265 4.78 19.77 -4.02
CA LEU A 265 5.13 19.51 -5.42
C LEU A 265 4.05 19.98 -6.41
N PHE A 266 2.94 20.42 -5.89
CA PHE A 266 1.78 20.94 -6.60
C PHE A 266 1.50 22.38 -6.15
#